data_c3e6b189357dc544b571c329ae0266e6
#
_entry.id   c3e6b189357dc544b571c329ae0266e6
#
_cell.length_a   1.000
_cell.length_b   1.000
_cell.length_c   1.000
_cell.angle_alpha   90.00
_cell.angle_beta   90.00
_cell.angle_gamma   90.00
#
_symmetry.space_group_name_H-M   'P 1'
#
loop_
_entity.id
_entity.type
_entity.pdbx_description
1 polymer ?
#
loop_
_entity_poly.entity_id
_entity_poly.type
_entity_poly.pdbx_seq_one_letter_code
_entity_poly.pdbx_strand_id
1 'polypeptide(L)'
;YAPNTWTFTRLGKVQDLTSYFEEDPEWKAQFDESSLEFNSVDGKIYGVPVSKEISYIYYNKDLFEQAGLEAPDVAYETWDDFFKACDTLKEKGITPLGMDTADLGWLTNLWYSGLIGTAGDTGNEFMNAMYPTDYNTPEVEKATTDLQKMLAEYTTADAVGGKYDTMATHFFNSEVAMFPNGPWMIPDIRSEEKAPAGFYDKVGIMLLPEYGMEMVPTPGDMVGAKDPEKIEAAVAFLKFETSIENQLKGLEMAGLQPVSSQVEIPDSLKDSDPLMAEVLEIQPKAKWTYGQNQAYWYQNVIDTFSTELPELAYANITPEEFCTKLSEAAQKN
;
A
#
# COMPACT_ATOMS: atom_id res chain seq x y z
N TYR A 1 -11.03 2.01 1.79
CA TYR A 1 -10.88 3.37 1.29
C TYR A 1 -11.01 4.29 2.47
N ALA A 2 -9.93 4.89 2.84
CA ALA A 2 -9.90 5.81 3.93
C ALA A 2 -10.72 7.04 3.56
N PRO A 3 -11.88 7.23 4.15
CA PRO A 3 -12.51 8.51 4.05
C PRO A 3 -11.53 9.47 4.69
N ASN A 4 -11.16 10.48 3.96
CA ASN A 4 -10.33 11.55 4.43
C ASN A 4 -10.84 12.01 5.80
N THR A 5 -10.13 11.65 6.87
CA THR A 5 -10.48 11.98 8.29
C THR A 5 -10.83 13.46 8.42
N TRP A 6 -10.12 14.30 7.66
CA TRP A 6 -10.33 15.72 7.54
C TRP A 6 -11.73 16.11 7.06
N THR A 7 -12.27 15.41 6.06
CA THR A 7 -13.59 15.73 5.48
C THR A 7 -14.69 15.50 6.50
N PHE A 8 -14.70 14.37 7.17
CA PHE A 8 -15.74 14.05 8.17
C PHE A 8 -15.61 14.91 9.42
N THR A 9 -14.40 15.23 9.83
CA THR A 9 -14.11 16.13 10.96
C THR A 9 -14.62 17.54 10.68
N ARG A 10 -14.27 18.12 9.52
CA ARG A 10 -14.74 19.45 9.11
C ARG A 10 -16.26 19.55 9.00
N LEU A 11 -16.90 18.48 8.57
CA LEU A 11 -18.36 18.41 8.47
C LEU A 11 -19.05 18.14 9.84
N GLY A 12 -18.30 17.98 10.92
CA GLY A 12 -18.83 17.67 12.25
C GLY A 12 -19.60 16.34 12.28
N LYS A 13 -19.16 15.35 11.49
CA LYS A 13 -19.81 14.05 11.37
C LYS A 13 -19.26 12.98 12.31
N VAL A 14 -18.11 13.23 12.90
CA VAL A 14 -17.37 12.31 13.77
C VAL A 14 -17.10 12.95 15.13
N GLN A 15 -16.90 12.11 16.15
CA GLN A 15 -16.65 12.53 17.52
C GLN A 15 -15.16 12.79 17.74
N ASP A 16 -14.87 13.78 18.59
CA ASP A 16 -13.55 13.98 19.19
C ASP A 16 -13.35 12.91 20.27
N LEU A 17 -12.36 12.04 20.07
CA LEU A 17 -12.07 10.91 20.96
C LEU A 17 -10.93 11.21 21.95
N THR A 18 -10.39 12.42 21.94
CA THR A 18 -9.20 12.81 22.72
C THR A 18 -9.36 12.50 24.20
N SER A 19 -10.53 12.83 24.79
CA SER A 19 -10.80 12.58 26.21
C SER A 19 -10.77 11.09 26.57
N TYR A 20 -11.23 10.20 25.69
CA TYR A 20 -11.21 8.76 25.93
C TYR A 20 -9.79 8.20 25.97
N PHE A 21 -8.88 8.76 25.19
CA PHE A 21 -7.45 8.42 25.23
C PHE A 21 -6.74 9.02 26.47
N GLU A 22 -7.16 10.19 26.92
CA GLU A 22 -6.61 10.82 28.14
C GLU A 22 -7.07 10.08 29.40
N GLU A 23 -8.30 9.58 29.43
CA GLU A 23 -8.89 8.83 30.54
C GLU A 23 -8.36 7.39 30.63
N ASP A 24 -7.81 6.85 29.53
CA ASP A 24 -7.25 5.50 29.46
C ASP A 24 -5.81 5.52 28.87
N PRO A 25 -4.81 5.89 29.70
CA PRO A 25 -3.43 5.92 29.27
C PRO A 25 -2.85 4.57 28.82
N GLU A 26 -3.39 3.45 29.34
CA GLU A 26 -2.96 2.11 28.94
C GLU A 26 -3.42 1.79 27.52
N TRP A 27 -4.64 2.17 27.16
CA TRP A 27 -5.13 2.06 25.80
C TRP A 27 -4.34 2.97 24.85
N LYS A 28 -4.10 4.22 25.24
CA LYS A 28 -3.30 5.17 24.45
C LYS A 28 -1.88 4.65 24.16
N ALA A 29 -1.23 4.03 25.16
CA ALA A 29 0.12 3.51 25.05
C ALA A 29 0.27 2.30 24.12
N GLN A 30 -0.83 1.74 23.60
CA GLN A 30 -0.81 0.68 22.60
C GLN A 30 -0.48 1.21 21.19
N PHE A 31 -0.69 2.49 20.95
CA PHE A 31 -0.52 3.13 19.63
C PHE A 31 0.78 3.93 19.59
N ASP A 32 1.50 3.84 18.48
CA ASP A 32 2.60 4.75 18.24
C ASP A 32 2.10 6.18 17.98
N GLU A 33 2.94 7.16 18.26
CA GLU A 33 2.61 8.58 18.15
C GLU A 33 2.22 8.97 16.71
N SER A 34 2.91 8.42 15.71
CA SER A 34 2.65 8.70 14.31
C SER A 34 1.27 8.20 13.84
N SER A 35 0.82 7.04 14.35
CA SER A 35 -0.52 6.50 14.06
C SER A 35 -1.63 7.35 14.66
N LEU A 36 -1.42 7.88 15.87
CA LEU A 36 -2.40 8.80 16.50
C LEU A 36 -2.37 10.18 15.84
N GLU A 37 -1.19 10.71 15.47
CA GLU A 37 -1.06 11.98 14.77
C GLU A 37 -1.75 11.93 13.41
N PHE A 38 -1.56 10.86 12.63
CA PHE A 38 -2.24 10.63 11.35
C PHE A 38 -3.77 10.66 11.48
N ASN A 39 -4.30 10.20 12.60
CA ASN A 39 -5.74 10.16 12.92
C ASN A 39 -6.23 11.40 13.68
N SER A 40 -5.42 12.47 13.71
CA SER A 40 -5.69 13.71 14.43
C SER A 40 -5.89 14.89 13.49
N VAL A 41 -6.73 15.82 13.91
CA VAL A 41 -6.94 17.12 13.25
C VAL A 41 -6.88 18.22 14.32
N ASP A 42 -6.05 19.22 14.13
CA ASP A 42 -5.86 20.33 15.09
C ASP A 42 -5.54 19.84 16.52
N GLY A 43 -4.74 18.77 16.63
CA GLY A 43 -4.32 18.16 17.90
C GLY A 43 -5.39 17.32 18.60
N LYS A 44 -6.52 17.03 17.95
CA LYS A 44 -7.61 16.20 18.46
C LYS A 44 -7.69 14.90 17.70
N ILE A 45 -7.86 13.80 18.41
CA ILE A 45 -7.93 12.44 17.85
C ILE A 45 -9.38 12.16 17.42
N TYR A 46 -9.57 11.77 16.17
CA TYR A 46 -10.89 11.46 15.59
C TYR A 46 -11.01 10.03 15.09
N GLY A 47 -9.90 9.35 14.87
CA GLY A 47 -9.86 7.95 14.43
C GLY A 47 -9.01 7.09 15.34
N VAL A 48 -9.41 5.84 15.52
CA VAL A 48 -8.65 4.82 16.25
C VAL A 48 -8.01 3.90 15.24
N PRO A 49 -6.68 3.91 15.06
CA PRO A 49 -6.01 3.05 14.09
C PRO A 49 -6.18 1.58 14.50
N VAL A 50 -6.65 0.73 13.57
CA VAL A 50 -6.91 -0.70 13.84
C VAL A 50 -5.83 -1.62 13.27
N SER A 51 -5.10 -1.16 12.24
CA SER A 51 -4.00 -1.88 11.62
C SER A 51 -2.99 -0.92 10.99
N LYS A 52 -1.83 -1.42 10.59
CA LYS A 52 -0.91 -0.76 9.64
C LYS A 52 -1.05 -1.42 8.29
N GLU A 53 -1.05 -0.64 7.23
CA GLU A 53 -0.91 -1.16 5.88
C GLU A 53 0.56 -1.16 5.51
N ILE A 54 1.04 -2.29 5.03
CA ILE A 54 2.36 -2.43 4.42
C ILE A 54 2.20 -3.04 3.05
N SER A 55 3.00 -2.63 2.09
CA SER A 55 3.02 -3.27 0.79
C SER A 55 4.44 -3.58 0.33
N TYR A 56 4.53 -4.65 -0.46
CA TYR A 56 5.74 -5.25 -1.00
C TYR A 56 5.38 -5.96 -2.31
N ILE A 57 6.32 -6.70 -2.89
CA ILE A 57 6.11 -7.43 -4.14
C ILE A 57 5.94 -8.92 -3.85
N TYR A 58 4.82 -9.50 -4.30
CA TYR A 58 4.71 -10.93 -4.53
C TYR A 58 5.31 -11.28 -5.89
N TYR A 59 6.08 -12.36 -5.97
CA TYR A 59 6.59 -12.87 -7.25
C TYR A 59 6.32 -14.35 -7.42
N ASN A 60 6.20 -14.78 -8.67
CA ASN A 60 5.99 -16.18 -9.02
C ASN A 60 7.33 -16.86 -9.26
N LYS A 61 7.71 -17.79 -8.36
CA LYS A 61 8.97 -18.53 -8.36
C LYS A 61 9.17 -19.31 -9.67
N ASP A 62 8.10 -19.96 -10.17
CA ASP A 62 8.16 -20.78 -11.40
C ASP A 62 8.48 -19.90 -12.62
N LEU A 63 7.90 -18.70 -12.71
CA LEU A 63 8.13 -17.78 -13.81
C LEU A 63 9.54 -17.20 -13.77
N PHE A 64 10.08 -16.94 -12.58
CA PHE A 64 11.48 -16.52 -12.40
C PHE A 64 12.44 -17.62 -12.82
N GLU A 65 12.23 -18.86 -12.38
CA GLU A 65 13.03 -20.01 -12.79
C GLU A 65 12.98 -20.23 -14.32
N GLN A 66 11.79 -20.12 -14.91
CA GLN A 66 11.59 -20.23 -16.36
C GLN A 66 12.34 -19.14 -17.14
N ALA A 67 12.47 -17.94 -16.56
CA ALA A 67 13.27 -16.86 -17.13
C ALA A 67 14.78 -17.04 -16.89
N GLY A 68 15.18 -17.94 -16.00
CA GLY A 68 16.57 -18.09 -15.56
C GLY A 68 17.01 -16.98 -14.60
N LEU A 69 16.06 -16.39 -13.89
CA LEU A 69 16.27 -15.35 -12.88
C LEU A 69 16.31 -15.97 -11.49
N GLU A 70 17.22 -15.49 -10.66
CA GLU A 70 17.16 -15.66 -9.22
C GLU A 70 16.49 -14.42 -8.62
N ALA A 71 15.47 -14.61 -7.80
CA ALA A 71 14.88 -13.51 -7.06
C ALA A 71 15.87 -13.03 -5.99
N PRO A 72 15.95 -11.72 -5.70
CA PRO A 72 16.80 -11.22 -4.64
C PRO A 72 16.29 -11.71 -3.27
N ASP A 73 17.19 -11.94 -2.32
CA ASP A 73 16.84 -12.38 -0.97
C ASP A 73 15.90 -11.41 -0.24
N VAL A 74 16.01 -10.11 -0.53
CA VAL A 74 15.20 -9.07 0.10
C VAL A 74 14.62 -8.09 -0.91
N ALA A 75 15.45 -7.50 -1.77
CA ALA A 75 15.07 -6.50 -2.78
C ALA A 75 16.14 -6.41 -3.87
N TYR A 76 15.77 -5.90 -5.04
CA TYR A 76 16.77 -5.41 -6.02
C TYR A 76 17.48 -4.20 -5.45
N GLU A 77 18.81 -4.12 -5.65
CA GLU A 77 19.62 -3.02 -5.14
C GLU A 77 19.23 -1.67 -5.76
N THR A 78 18.79 -1.69 -7.01
CA THR A 78 18.36 -0.49 -7.74
C THR A 78 17.14 -0.76 -8.61
N TRP A 79 16.41 0.30 -8.97
CA TRP A 79 15.34 0.21 -9.98
C TRP A 79 15.87 -0.22 -11.35
N ASP A 80 17.12 0.14 -11.70
CA ASP A 80 17.74 -0.31 -12.97
C ASP A 80 17.93 -1.84 -12.99
N ASP A 81 18.29 -2.46 -11.87
CA ASP A 81 18.42 -3.91 -11.78
C ASP A 81 17.05 -4.60 -11.84
N PHE A 82 16.04 -4.00 -11.24
CA PHE A 82 14.66 -4.44 -11.37
C PHE A 82 14.17 -4.38 -12.82
N PHE A 83 14.43 -3.29 -13.53
CA PHE A 83 14.06 -3.16 -14.95
C PHE A 83 14.82 -4.16 -15.83
N LYS A 84 16.06 -4.48 -15.55
CA LYS A 84 16.80 -5.58 -16.24
C LYS A 84 16.11 -6.94 -16.02
N ALA A 85 15.60 -7.20 -14.83
CA ALA A 85 14.83 -8.41 -14.57
C ALA A 85 13.50 -8.41 -15.35
N CYS A 86 12.80 -7.27 -15.42
CA CYS A 86 11.61 -7.11 -16.26
C CYS A 86 11.93 -7.36 -17.76
N ASP A 87 13.03 -6.81 -18.27
CA ASP A 87 13.48 -7.05 -19.65
C ASP A 87 13.74 -8.54 -19.89
N THR A 88 14.41 -9.22 -18.96
CA THR A 88 14.69 -10.66 -19.04
C THR A 88 13.40 -11.49 -19.07
N LEU A 89 12.43 -11.19 -18.22
CA LEU A 89 11.10 -11.85 -18.23
C LEU A 89 10.43 -11.66 -19.59
N LYS A 90 10.39 -10.42 -20.08
CA LYS A 90 9.78 -10.05 -21.36
C LYS A 90 10.45 -10.78 -22.54
N GLU A 91 11.79 -10.90 -22.57
CA GLU A 91 12.52 -11.66 -23.59
C GLU A 91 12.15 -13.15 -23.63
N LYS A 92 11.70 -13.70 -22.49
CA LYS A 92 11.19 -15.07 -22.38
C LYS A 92 9.70 -15.18 -22.66
N GLY A 93 9.02 -14.08 -23.03
CA GLY A 93 7.59 -14.05 -23.29
C GLY A 93 6.73 -14.09 -22.04
N ILE A 94 7.30 -13.73 -20.87
CA ILE A 94 6.63 -13.65 -19.59
C ILE A 94 6.29 -12.18 -19.32
N THR A 95 5.03 -11.88 -18.99
CA THR A 95 4.62 -10.53 -18.59
C THR A 95 5.19 -10.21 -17.20
N PRO A 96 5.99 -9.15 -17.04
CA PRO A 96 6.66 -8.88 -15.78
C PRO A 96 5.72 -8.45 -14.65
N LEU A 97 4.79 -7.51 -14.90
CA LEU A 97 4.10 -6.76 -13.85
C LEU A 97 2.58 -6.84 -13.94
N GLY A 98 1.93 -7.05 -12.80
CA GLY A 98 0.51 -6.76 -12.63
C GLY A 98 0.33 -5.26 -12.36
N MET A 99 -0.45 -4.59 -13.21
CA MET A 99 -0.79 -3.17 -13.11
C MET A 99 -2.23 -2.96 -13.57
N ASP A 100 -2.90 -1.97 -13.00
CA ASP A 100 -4.26 -1.57 -13.35
C ASP A 100 -4.33 -0.04 -13.53
N THR A 101 -5.32 0.45 -14.25
CA THR A 101 -5.56 1.90 -14.38
C THR A 101 -7.00 2.30 -14.09
N ALA A 102 -7.91 1.34 -13.98
CA ALA A 102 -9.28 1.61 -13.52
C ALA A 102 -9.36 1.56 -11.97
N ASP A 103 -10.49 1.97 -11.43
CA ASP A 103 -10.79 1.95 -10.00
C ASP A 103 -9.67 2.59 -9.14
N LEU A 104 -9.18 3.76 -9.58
CA LEU A 104 -8.08 4.54 -9.00
C LEU A 104 -6.68 3.98 -9.26
N GLY A 105 -6.53 2.91 -10.05
CA GLY A 105 -5.22 2.34 -10.36
C GLY A 105 -4.47 1.85 -9.13
N TRP A 106 -5.08 0.98 -8.32
CA TRP A 106 -4.56 0.55 -7.04
C TRP A 106 -3.13 -0.02 -7.12
N LEU A 107 -2.91 -1.01 -8.00
CA LEU A 107 -1.59 -1.63 -8.17
C LEU A 107 -0.58 -0.64 -8.72
N THR A 108 -1.02 0.19 -9.68
CA THR A 108 -0.19 1.22 -10.29
C THR A 108 0.22 2.28 -9.26
N ASN A 109 -0.66 2.61 -8.31
CA ASN A 109 -0.33 3.49 -7.19
C ASN A 109 0.75 2.91 -6.29
N LEU A 110 0.73 1.60 -6.01
CA LEU A 110 1.77 0.95 -5.19
C LEU A 110 3.15 1.03 -5.87
N TRP A 111 3.20 0.77 -7.19
CA TRP A 111 4.43 0.95 -7.96
C TRP A 111 4.91 2.40 -7.96
N TYR A 112 3.99 3.35 -8.21
CA TYR A 112 4.34 4.77 -8.29
C TYR A 112 4.81 5.34 -6.95
N SER A 113 4.14 4.99 -5.86
CA SER A 113 4.56 5.37 -4.51
C SER A 113 5.98 4.84 -4.20
N GLY A 114 6.28 3.62 -4.65
CA GLY A 114 7.62 3.04 -4.50
C GLY A 114 8.69 3.78 -5.30
N LEU A 115 8.41 4.09 -6.58
CA LEU A 115 9.34 4.85 -7.44
C LEU A 115 9.72 6.20 -6.85
N ILE A 116 8.75 6.92 -6.26
CA ILE A 116 9.01 8.21 -5.63
C ILE A 116 9.62 8.02 -4.23
N GLY A 117 9.02 7.14 -3.40
CA GLY A 117 9.40 6.98 -1.99
C GLY A 117 10.81 6.44 -1.77
N THR A 118 11.41 5.82 -2.79
CA THR A 118 12.79 5.34 -2.76
C THR A 118 13.77 6.24 -3.53
N ALA A 119 13.30 7.38 -4.08
CA ALA A 119 14.13 8.30 -4.85
C ALA A 119 14.96 9.26 -3.94
N GLY A 120 15.65 8.69 -2.94
CA GLY A 120 16.45 9.44 -1.97
C GLY A 120 15.60 10.20 -0.95
N ASP A 121 16.27 11.03 -0.15
CA ASP A 121 15.63 11.76 0.96
C ASP A 121 14.48 12.64 0.46
N THR A 122 14.67 13.39 -0.65
CA THR A 122 13.66 14.32 -1.19
C THR A 122 12.40 13.57 -1.67
N GLY A 123 12.56 12.46 -2.38
CA GLY A 123 11.42 11.64 -2.82
C GLY A 123 10.70 10.98 -1.64
N ASN A 124 11.45 10.53 -0.65
CA ASN A 124 10.89 9.96 0.57
C ASN A 124 10.10 10.99 1.39
N GLU A 125 10.68 12.20 1.60
CA GLU A 125 9.99 13.30 2.26
C GLU A 125 8.71 13.69 1.52
N PHE A 126 8.75 13.73 0.18
CA PHE A 126 7.57 14.02 -0.64
C PHE A 126 6.43 13.01 -0.40
N MET A 127 6.74 11.70 -0.39
CA MET A 127 5.73 10.66 -0.18
C MET A 127 5.22 10.57 1.26
N ASN A 128 5.95 11.12 2.23
CA ASN A 128 5.54 11.20 3.62
C ASN A 128 4.88 12.56 3.98
N ALA A 129 4.84 13.50 3.04
CA ALA A 129 4.19 14.78 3.24
C ALA A 129 2.68 14.68 3.03
N MET A 130 1.91 15.22 3.98
CA MET A 130 0.46 15.36 3.83
C MET A 130 0.14 16.50 2.85
N TYR A 131 -0.67 16.18 1.85
CA TYR A 131 -1.21 17.15 0.90
C TYR A 131 -0.16 17.96 0.14
N PRO A 132 0.82 17.32 -0.53
CA PRO A 132 1.78 18.02 -1.37
C PRO A 132 1.06 18.81 -2.47
N THR A 133 1.64 19.94 -2.85
CA THR A 133 1.02 20.87 -3.82
C THR A 133 1.84 21.07 -5.09
N ASP A 134 3.08 20.62 -5.11
CA ASP A 134 3.97 20.69 -6.27
C ASP A 134 4.49 19.30 -6.63
N TYR A 135 4.04 18.79 -7.77
CA TYR A 135 4.42 17.49 -8.33
C TYR A 135 5.46 17.62 -9.47
N ASN A 136 5.91 18.84 -9.79
CA ASN A 136 6.95 19.09 -10.79
C ASN A 136 8.35 19.07 -10.15
N THR A 137 8.63 18.03 -9.37
CA THR A 137 9.96 17.81 -8.80
C THR A 137 10.71 16.76 -9.62
N PRO A 138 12.06 16.81 -9.65
CA PRO A 138 12.85 15.86 -10.43
C PRO A 138 12.54 14.39 -10.09
N GLU A 139 12.29 14.09 -8.81
CA GLU A 139 12.00 12.74 -8.33
C GLU A 139 10.63 12.25 -8.84
N VAL A 140 9.61 13.10 -8.79
CA VAL A 140 8.25 12.77 -9.26
C VAL A 140 8.23 12.66 -10.79
N GLU A 141 8.89 13.55 -11.52
CA GLU A 141 9.00 13.48 -12.99
C GLU A 141 9.75 12.22 -13.45
N LYS A 142 10.85 11.85 -12.77
CA LYS A 142 11.59 10.61 -13.05
C LYS A 142 10.70 9.39 -12.79
N ALA A 143 10.02 9.35 -11.64
CA ALA A 143 9.10 8.27 -11.29
C ALA A 143 7.95 8.15 -12.30
N THR A 144 7.42 9.29 -12.79
CA THR A 144 6.38 9.30 -13.83
C THR A 144 6.90 8.77 -15.17
N THR A 145 8.15 9.06 -15.50
CA THR A 145 8.81 8.52 -16.70
C THR A 145 8.95 7.00 -16.61
N ASP A 146 9.37 6.50 -15.45
CA ASP A 146 9.51 5.07 -15.21
C ASP A 146 8.13 4.38 -15.17
N LEU A 147 7.14 5.01 -14.58
CA LEU A 147 5.75 4.52 -14.58
C LEU A 147 5.20 4.40 -16.00
N GLN A 148 5.42 5.40 -16.86
CA GLN A 148 5.01 5.35 -18.27
C GLN A 148 5.65 4.16 -18.98
N LYS A 149 6.95 3.93 -18.75
CA LYS A 149 7.66 2.75 -19.29
C LYS A 149 7.04 1.45 -18.78
N MET A 150 6.76 1.34 -17.48
CA MET A 150 6.16 0.14 -16.90
C MET A 150 4.80 -0.17 -17.54
N LEU A 151 3.93 0.82 -17.67
CA LEU A 151 2.61 0.69 -18.30
C LEU A 151 2.70 0.33 -19.79
N ALA A 152 3.68 0.87 -20.51
CA ALA A 152 3.83 0.65 -21.93
C ALA A 152 4.50 -0.70 -22.27
N GLU A 153 5.40 -1.20 -21.42
CA GLU A 153 6.31 -2.27 -21.81
C GLU A 153 6.20 -3.55 -20.97
N TYR A 154 5.77 -3.47 -19.70
CA TYR A 154 5.95 -4.57 -18.75
C TYR A 154 4.66 -5.17 -18.19
N THR A 155 3.51 -4.69 -18.62
CA THR A 155 2.22 -5.18 -18.13
C THR A 155 1.37 -5.85 -19.22
N THR A 156 0.21 -6.38 -18.83
CA THR A 156 -0.73 -7.01 -19.75
C THR A 156 -1.39 -5.98 -20.68
N ALA A 157 -1.86 -6.43 -21.84
CA ALA A 157 -2.50 -5.53 -22.82
C ALA A 157 -3.83 -4.91 -22.31
N ASP A 158 -4.45 -5.54 -21.31
CA ASP A 158 -5.69 -5.09 -20.68
C ASP A 158 -5.48 -4.32 -19.36
N ALA A 159 -4.23 -3.99 -19.01
CA ALA A 159 -3.92 -3.19 -17.83
C ALA A 159 -4.52 -1.79 -17.92
N VAL A 160 -4.51 -1.19 -19.12
CA VAL A 160 -5.17 0.10 -19.36
C VAL A 160 -6.68 -0.13 -19.46
N GLY A 161 -7.41 0.40 -18.48
CA GLY A 161 -8.83 0.13 -18.25
C GLY A 161 -9.11 -1.13 -17.44
N GLY A 162 -8.06 -1.89 -17.10
CA GLY A 162 -8.14 -3.06 -16.22
C GLY A 162 -8.35 -2.69 -14.77
N LYS A 163 -9.05 -3.59 -14.04
CA LYS A 163 -9.35 -3.48 -12.62
C LYS A 163 -8.45 -4.42 -11.82
N TYR A 164 -8.33 -4.14 -10.53
CA TYR A 164 -7.60 -4.98 -9.58
C TYR A 164 -7.93 -6.47 -9.71
N ASP A 165 -9.22 -6.85 -9.71
CA ASP A 165 -9.63 -8.27 -9.76
C ASP A 165 -9.15 -8.98 -11.02
N THR A 166 -9.09 -8.27 -12.16
CA THR A 166 -8.57 -8.83 -13.42
C THR A 166 -7.07 -9.08 -13.29
N MET A 167 -6.33 -8.14 -12.76
CA MET A 167 -4.87 -8.25 -12.59
C MET A 167 -4.52 -9.31 -11.52
N ALA A 168 -5.28 -9.41 -10.43
CA ALA A 168 -5.13 -10.47 -9.46
C ALA A 168 -5.37 -11.85 -10.07
N THR A 169 -6.35 -11.96 -10.97
CA THR A 169 -6.62 -13.22 -11.73
C THR A 169 -5.43 -13.57 -12.63
N HIS A 170 -4.82 -12.60 -13.31
CA HIS A 170 -3.60 -12.84 -14.10
C HIS A 170 -2.45 -13.37 -13.23
N PHE A 171 -2.26 -12.79 -12.04
CA PHE A 171 -1.23 -13.27 -11.12
C PHE A 171 -1.52 -14.70 -10.62
N PHE A 172 -2.73 -14.98 -10.18
CA PHE A 172 -3.13 -16.32 -9.72
C PHE A 172 -2.98 -17.38 -10.81
N ASN A 173 -3.23 -17.02 -12.06
CA ASN A 173 -3.04 -17.90 -13.22
C ASN A 173 -1.60 -18.02 -13.72
N SER A 174 -0.64 -17.38 -13.03
CA SER A 174 0.78 -17.33 -13.46
C SER A 174 0.96 -16.68 -14.84
N GLU A 175 0.18 -15.67 -15.15
CA GLU A 175 0.25 -14.90 -16.40
C GLU A 175 1.10 -13.62 -16.23
N VAL A 176 1.31 -13.17 -14.99
CA VAL A 176 2.24 -12.09 -14.62
C VAL A 176 3.20 -12.56 -13.54
N ALA A 177 4.46 -12.10 -13.60
CA ALA A 177 5.52 -12.57 -12.73
C ALA A 177 5.56 -11.88 -11.37
N MET A 178 5.22 -10.60 -11.29
CA MET A 178 5.29 -9.78 -10.07
C MET A 178 4.01 -8.99 -9.86
N PHE A 179 3.60 -8.87 -8.59
CA PHE A 179 2.34 -8.25 -8.19
C PHE A 179 2.51 -7.50 -6.86
N PRO A 180 2.40 -6.16 -6.82
CA PRO A 180 2.55 -5.41 -5.59
C PRO A 180 1.27 -5.54 -4.76
N ASN A 181 1.39 -5.89 -3.50
CA ASN A 181 0.26 -5.95 -2.57
C ASN A 181 0.75 -6.09 -1.12
N GLY A 182 -0.18 -6.21 -0.19
CA GLY A 182 0.09 -6.38 1.23
C GLY A 182 -0.29 -7.76 1.77
N PRO A 183 -0.07 -7.99 3.09
CA PRO A 183 -0.31 -9.30 3.73
C PRO A 183 -1.76 -9.76 3.67
N TRP A 184 -2.72 -8.84 3.51
CA TRP A 184 -4.15 -9.15 3.34
C TRP A 184 -4.45 -10.00 2.10
N MET A 185 -3.52 -10.12 1.15
CA MET A 185 -3.65 -10.98 -0.02
C MET A 185 -3.28 -12.45 0.27
N ILE A 186 -2.57 -12.75 1.36
CA ILE A 186 -2.13 -14.12 1.69
C ILE A 186 -3.31 -15.10 1.80
N PRO A 187 -4.44 -14.76 2.45
CA PRO A 187 -5.62 -15.62 2.44
C PRO A 187 -6.15 -15.95 1.04
N ASP A 188 -6.10 -14.99 0.12
CA ASP A 188 -6.54 -15.18 -1.27
C ASP A 188 -5.58 -16.08 -2.05
N ILE A 189 -4.27 -15.91 -1.87
CA ILE A 189 -3.21 -16.76 -2.45
C ILE A 189 -3.37 -18.23 -1.99
N ARG A 190 -3.80 -18.42 -0.74
CA ARG A 190 -4.02 -19.76 -0.15
C ARG A 190 -5.35 -20.39 -0.57
N SER A 191 -6.32 -19.60 -0.98
CA SER A 191 -7.68 -20.05 -1.29
C SER A 191 -7.76 -20.72 -2.66
N GLU A 192 -8.09 -22.02 -2.69
CA GLU A 192 -8.33 -22.75 -3.96
C GLU A 192 -9.58 -22.28 -4.72
N GLU A 193 -10.41 -21.43 -4.12
CA GLU A 193 -11.51 -20.76 -4.81
C GLU A 193 -11.02 -19.59 -5.68
N LYS A 194 -9.88 -18.98 -5.31
CA LYS A 194 -9.31 -17.81 -5.99
C LYS A 194 -8.06 -18.13 -6.80
N ALA A 195 -7.20 -18.98 -6.28
CA ALA A 195 -5.95 -19.37 -6.91
C ALA A 195 -5.92 -20.88 -7.18
N PRO A 196 -5.28 -21.36 -8.25
CA PRO A 196 -5.15 -22.79 -8.52
C PRO A 196 -4.46 -23.54 -7.38
N ALA A 197 -4.83 -24.82 -7.18
CA ALA A 197 -4.19 -25.68 -6.17
C ALA A 197 -2.66 -25.67 -6.31
N GLY A 198 -1.95 -25.47 -5.19
CA GLY A 198 -0.48 -25.39 -5.15
C GLY A 198 0.09 -24.04 -5.59
N PHE A 199 -0.71 -23.03 -5.87
CA PHE A 199 -0.23 -21.70 -6.22
C PHE A 199 0.52 -21.04 -5.05
N TYR A 200 0.05 -21.25 -3.81
CA TYR A 200 0.69 -20.74 -2.61
C TYR A 200 2.19 -21.06 -2.55
N ASP A 201 2.59 -22.30 -2.88
CA ASP A 201 4.00 -22.73 -2.83
C ASP A 201 4.89 -22.06 -3.90
N LYS A 202 4.25 -21.54 -4.95
CA LYS A 202 4.91 -20.86 -6.07
C LYS A 202 5.18 -19.38 -5.79
N VAL A 203 4.62 -18.83 -4.72
CA VAL A 203 4.74 -17.42 -4.41
C VAL A 203 5.91 -17.19 -3.46
N GLY A 204 6.69 -16.14 -3.73
CA GLY A 204 7.67 -15.57 -2.83
C GLY A 204 7.42 -14.09 -2.64
N ILE A 205 8.15 -13.48 -1.72
CA ILE A 205 7.98 -12.08 -1.34
C ILE A 205 9.33 -11.36 -1.42
N MET A 206 9.32 -10.10 -1.86
CA MET A 206 10.47 -9.20 -1.80
C MET A 206 10.00 -7.76 -1.56
N LEU A 207 10.85 -6.92 -0.99
CA LEU A 207 10.61 -5.49 -0.91
C LEU A 207 10.67 -4.86 -2.32
N LEU A 208 10.14 -3.65 -2.46
CA LEU A 208 10.37 -2.86 -3.65
C LEU A 208 11.88 -2.56 -3.80
N PRO A 209 12.34 -2.26 -5.02
CA PRO A 209 13.74 -1.89 -5.25
C PRO A 209 14.25 -0.83 -4.28
N GLU A 210 15.57 -0.83 -4.06
CA GLU A 210 16.24 0.05 -3.09
C GLU A 210 15.78 -0.18 -1.63
N TYR A 211 15.22 -1.37 -1.35
CA TYR A 211 14.68 -1.77 -0.04
C TYR A 211 13.51 -0.87 0.41
N GLY A 212 12.65 -0.52 -0.55
CA GLY A 212 11.45 0.28 -0.30
C GLY A 212 10.29 -0.56 0.23
N MET A 213 9.52 0.00 1.16
CA MET A 213 8.27 -0.57 1.64
C MET A 213 7.26 0.54 1.92
N GLU A 214 6.11 0.43 1.30
CA GLU A 214 5.01 1.28 1.74
C GLU A 214 4.62 0.91 3.16
N MET A 215 4.48 1.91 4.01
CA MET A 215 3.99 1.75 5.36
C MET A 215 3.11 2.94 5.72
N VAL A 216 1.82 2.69 5.84
CA VAL A 216 0.84 3.72 6.15
C VAL A 216 0.18 3.38 7.47
N PRO A 217 0.09 4.34 8.43
CA PRO A 217 -0.89 4.25 9.48
C PRO A 217 -2.27 4.21 8.83
N THR A 218 -3.09 3.21 9.14
CA THR A 218 -4.44 3.16 8.59
C THR A 218 -5.24 4.34 9.13
N PRO A 219 -6.04 5.02 8.27
CA PRO A 219 -7.09 5.87 8.78
C PRO A 219 -7.98 5.04 9.70
N GLY A 220 -8.02 5.46 10.95
CA GLY A 220 -8.67 4.72 12.01
C GLY A 220 -10.19 4.75 11.90
N ASP A 221 -10.80 3.82 12.59
CA ASP A 221 -12.24 3.80 12.73
C ASP A 221 -12.74 5.00 13.53
N MET A 222 -13.81 5.62 13.03
CA MET A 222 -14.36 6.86 13.56
C MET A 222 -15.74 6.65 14.16
N VAL A 223 -16.05 7.38 15.23
CA VAL A 223 -17.37 7.35 15.85
C VAL A 223 -18.28 8.43 15.26
N GLY A 224 -19.25 8.03 14.44
CA GLY A 224 -20.25 8.93 13.85
C GLY A 224 -21.52 9.09 14.68
N ALA A 225 -21.70 8.33 15.78
CA ALA A 225 -22.84 8.41 16.66
C ALA A 225 -22.93 9.77 17.36
N LYS A 226 -24.16 10.24 17.64
CA LYS A 226 -24.42 11.49 18.40
C LYS A 226 -25.09 11.23 19.75
N ASP A 227 -25.67 10.06 19.91
CA ASP A 227 -26.27 9.61 21.14
C ASP A 227 -25.18 9.16 22.12
N PRO A 228 -25.12 9.66 23.37
CA PRO A 228 -24.07 9.36 24.32
C PRO A 228 -23.90 7.84 24.58
N GLU A 229 -25.00 7.09 24.73
CA GLU A 229 -24.92 5.66 25.00
C GLU A 229 -24.33 4.89 23.81
N LYS A 230 -24.61 5.36 22.59
CA LYS A 230 -24.03 4.79 21.36
C LYS A 230 -22.57 5.16 21.19
N ILE A 231 -22.16 6.36 21.62
CA ILE A 231 -20.75 6.76 21.61
C ILE A 231 -19.95 5.86 22.56
N GLU A 232 -20.43 5.68 23.80
CA GLU A 232 -19.80 4.80 24.78
C GLU A 232 -19.68 3.35 24.27
N ALA A 233 -20.75 2.83 23.66
CA ALA A 233 -20.74 1.49 23.08
C ALA A 233 -19.73 1.38 21.90
N ALA A 234 -19.64 2.40 21.05
CA ALA A 234 -18.68 2.42 19.96
C ALA A 234 -17.24 2.48 20.47
N VAL A 235 -16.96 3.34 21.45
CA VAL A 235 -15.62 3.40 22.07
C VAL A 235 -15.25 2.07 22.75
N ALA A 236 -16.20 1.43 23.46
CA ALA A 236 -15.97 0.11 24.04
C ALA A 236 -15.66 -0.95 22.97
N PHE A 237 -16.33 -0.88 21.81
CA PHE A 237 -16.02 -1.76 20.67
C PHE A 237 -14.62 -1.48 20.12
N LEU A 238 -14.23 -0.22 19.92
CA LEU A 238 -12.88 0.14 19.43
C LEU A 238 -11.78 -0.33 20.39
N LYS A 239 -12.00 -0.21 21.71
CA LYS A 239 -11.07 -0.77 22.71
C LYS A 239 -10.96 -2.29 22.63
N PHE A 240 -12.07 -2.97 22.41
CA PHE A 240 -12.09 -4.43 22.20
C PHE A 240 -11.34 -4.80 20.92
N GLU A 241 -11.65 -4.15 19.81
CA GLU A 241 -11.06 -4.41 18.50
C GLU A 241 -9.54 -4.21 18.50
N THR A 242 -9.07 -3.14 19.14
CA THR A 242 -7.65 -2.81 19.25
C THR A 242 -6.93 -3.48 20.43
N SER A 243 -7.59 -4.40 21.16
CA SER A 243 -6.89 -5.18 22.18
C SER A 243 -5.76 -6.03 21.59
N ILE A 244 -4.70 -6.26 22.35
CA ILE A 244 -3.53 -7.05 21.92
C ILE A 244 -3.95 -8.41 21.37
N GLU A 245 -4.90 -9.11 22.04
CA GLU A 245 -5.42 -10.39 21.58
C GLU A 245 -6.09 -10.30 20.19
N ASN A 246 -6.91 -9.27 19.97
CA ASN A 246 -7.62 -9.14 18.70
C ASN A 246 -6.71 -8.63 17.56
N GLN A 247 -5.72 -7.81 17.86
CA GLN A 247 -4.69 -7.45 16.87
C GLN A 247 -3.91 -8.69 16.41
N LEU A 248 -3.54 -9.60 17.34
CA LEU A 248 -2.90 -10.87 16.97
C LEU A 248 -3.83 -11.73 16.11
N LYS A 249 -5.11 -11.85 16.47
CA LYS A 249 -6.10 -12.57 15.65
C LYS A 249 -6.28 -11.94 14.26
N GLY A 250 -6.27 -10.62 14.17
CA GLY A 250 -6.32 -9.90 12.89
C GLY A 250 -5.15 -10.25 11.99
N LEU A 251 -3.94 -10.35 12.56
CA LEU A 251 -2.75 -10.79 11.84
C LEU A 251 -2.90 -12.26 11.37
N GLU A 252 -3.29 -13.17 12.27
CA GLU A 252 -3.41 -14.60 11.98
C GLU A 252 -4.48 -14.92 10.92
N MET A 253 -5.61 -14.23 10.96
CA MET A 253 -6.78 -14.55 10.13
C MET A 253 -6.83 -13.77 8.82
N ALA A 254 -6.34 -12.54 8.82
CA ALA A 254 -6.52 -11.59 7.73
C ALA A 254 -5.24 -10.85 7.30
N GLY A 255 -4.09 -11.17 7.89
CA GLY A 255 -2.82 -10.50 7.58
C GLY A 255 -2.74 -9.03 8.03
N LEU A 256 -3.67 -8.58 8.90
CA LEU A 256 -3.69 -7.21 9.38
C LEU A 256 -2.50 -6.95 10.30
N GLN A 257 -1.62 -6.03 9.91
CA GLN A 257 -0.43 -5.72 10.71
C GLN A 257 -0.82 -4.96 11.99
N PRO A 258 -0.36 -5.43 13.17
CA PRO A 258 -0.69 -4.78 14.43
C PRO A 258 -0.20 -3.32 14.46
N VAL A 259 -0.99 -2.43 15.04
CA VAL A 259 -0.57 -1.05 15.36
C VAL A 259 0.22 -0.98 16.66
N SER A 260 0.09 -1.98 17.52
CA SER A 260 0.79 -2.05 18.79
C SER A 260 2.09 -2.84 18.68
N SER A 261 3.18 -2.23 19.12
CA SER A 261 4.47 -2.92 19.31
C SER A 261 4.46 -3.94 20.47
N GLN A 262 3.38 -3.99 21.26
CA GLN A 262 3.21 -4.92 22.37
C GLN A 262 2.64 -6.28 21.92
N VAL A 263 2.21 -6.40 20.65
CA VAL A 263 1.77 -7.68 20.09
C VAL A 263 2.99 -8.56 19.86
N GLU A 264 3.10 -9.61 20.66
CA GLU A 264 4.12 -10.65 20.47
C GLU A 264 3.64 -11.65 19.42
N ILE A 265 4.40 -11.78 18.33
CA ILE A 265 4.06 -12.71 17.24
C ILE A 265 4.59 -14.10 17.60
N PRO A 266 3.71 -15.10 17.76
CA PRO A 266 4.14 -16.44 18.17
C PRO A 266 4.88 -17.16 17.03
N ASP A 267 5.89 -17.96 17.37
CA ASP A 267 6.63 -18.77 16.40
C ASP A 267 5.71 -19.74 15.64
N SER A 268 4.63 -20.21 16.28
CA SER A 268 3.62 -21.05 15.62
C SER A 268 2.97 -20.42 14.39
N LEU A 269 2.85 -19.08 14.34
CA LEU A 269 2.35 -18.38 13.15
C LEU A 269 3.33 -18.51 12.00
N LYS A 270 4.62 -18.31 12.26
CA LYS A 270 5.68 -18.46 11.26
C LYS A 270 5.76 -19.88 10.71
N ASP A 271 5.56 -20.88 11.57
CA ASP A 271 5.57 -22.30 11.19
C ASP A 271 4.34 -22.67 10.34
N SER A 272 3.18 -22.07 10.62
CA SER A 272 1.92 -22.37 9.94
C SER A 272 1.71 -21.58 8.65
N ASP A 273 2.38 -20.44 8.49
CA ASP A 273 2.26 -19.53 7.35
C ASP A 273 3.63 -19.05 6.85
N PRO A 274 4.30 -19.81 5.97
CA PRO A 274 5.60 -19.45 5.41
C PRO A 274 5.64 -18.07 4.74
N LEU A 275 4.59 -17.65 4.01
CA LEU A 275 4.54 -16.31 3.40
C LEU A 275 4.47 -15.22 4.47
N MET A 276 3.68 -15.41 5.53
CA MET A 276 3.67 -14.47 6.65
C MET A 276 5.04 -14.44 7.36
N ALA A 277 5.72 -15.58 7.49
CA ALA A 277 7.07 -15.62 8.03
C ALA A 277 8.05 -14.80 7.18
N GLU A 278 7.99 -14.91 5.85
CA GLU A 278 8.77 -14.07 4.92
C GLU A 278 8.47 -12.57 5.11
N VAL A 279 7.18 -12.17 5.22
CA VAL A 279 6.80 -10.77 5.51
C VAL A 279 7.47 -10.25 6.77
N LEU A 280 7.36 -11.00 7.87
CA LEU A 280 7.93 -10.62 9.16
C LEU A 280 9.46 -10.55 9.14
N GLU A 281 10.09 -11.33 8.27
CA GLU A 281 11.55 -11.34 8.10
C GLU A 281 12.04 -10.17 7.26
N ILE A 282 11.35 -9.80 6.16
CA ILE A 282 11.81 -8.74 5.26
C ILE A 282 11.44 -7.34 5.75
N GLN A 283 10.31 -7.18 6.46
CA GLN A 283 9.82 -5.88 6.94
C GLN A 283 10.89 -5.06 7.68
N PRO A 284 11.65 -5.59 8.66
CA PRO A 284 12.68 -4.83 9.35
C PRO A 284 13.91 -4.50 8.49
N LYS A 285 14.01 -5.05 7.29
CA LYS A 285 15.11 -4.79 6.34
C LYS A 285 14.82 -3.62 5.39
N ALA A 286 13.61 -3.04 5.46
CA ALA A 286 13.28 -1.86 4.68
C ALA A 286 14.18 -0.67 5.08
N LYS A 287 14.77 -0.01 4.08
CA LYS A 287 15.57 1.22 4.26
C LYS A 287 14.72 2.45 4.09
N TRP A 288 13.77 2.39 3.17
CA TRP A 288 12.84 3.47 2.87
C TRP A 288 11.43 3.03 3.24
N THR A 289 10.80 3.75 4.16
CA THR A 289 9.37 3.63 4.42
C THR A 289 8.68 4.90 3.97
N TYR A 290 7.57 4.76 3.28
CA TYR A 290 6.85 5.88 2.68
C TYR A 290 5.35 5.66 2.72
N GLY A 291 4.62 6.77 2.64
CA GLY A 291 3.17 6.78 2.60
C GLY A 291 2.61 6.43 1.22
N GLN A 292 1.33 6.12 1.18
CA GLN A 292 0.58 5.87 -0.04
C GLN A 292 -0.09 7.15 -0.52
N ASN A 293 -0.07 7.41 -1.82
CA ASN A 293 -0.68 8.60 -2.40
C ASN A 293 -2.18 8.72 -2.05
N GLN A 294 -2.94 7.61 -2.06
CA GLN A 294 -4.38 7.63 -1.72
C GLN A 294 -4.67 8.01 -0.27
N ALA A 295 -3.68 7.89 0.63
CA ALA A 295 -3.80 8.29 2.03
C ALA A 295 -3.33 9.72 2.29
N TYR A 296 -2.32 10.20 1.54
CA TYR A 296 -1.60 11.43 1.81
C TYR A 296 -1.94 12.58 0.84
N TRP A 297 -2.47 12.29 -0.35
CA TRP A 297 -2.74 13.34 -1.33
C TRP A 297 -4.18 13.86 -1.25
N TYR A 298 -4.42 15.04 -1.81
CA TYR A 298 -5.77 15.56 -1.97
C TYR A 298 -6.63 14.66 -2.86
N GLN A 299 -7.91 14.52 -2.56
CA GLN A 299 -8.82 13.67 -3.33
C GLN A 299 -8.88 14.04 -4.81
N ASN A 300 -8.92 15.33 -5.14
CA ASN A 300 -8.93 15.79 -6.53
C ASN A 300 -7.62 15.52 -7.28
N VAL A 301 -6.50 15.38 -6.56
CA VAL A 301 -5.23 14.94 -7.16
C VAL A 301 -5.27 13.44 -7.45
N ILE A 302 -5.82 12.64 -6.53
CA ILE A 302 -6.05 11.21 -6.74
C ILE A 302 -6.97 10.96 -7.93
N ASP A 303 -8.06 11.72 -8.03
CA ASP A 303 -9.00 11.64 -9.14
C ASP A 303 -8.33 12.04 -10.47
N THR A 304 -7.48 13.07 -10.46
CA THR A 304 -6.70 13.50 -11.62
C THR A 304 -5.68 12.43 -12.01
N PHE A 305 -4.94 11.87 -11.06
CA PHE A 305 -4.02 10.77 -11.29
C PHE A 305 -4.70 9.62 -12.02
N SER A 306 -5.83 9.12 -11.47
CA SER A 306 -6.60 8.03 -12.08
C SER A 306 -7.12 8.35 -13.49
N THR A 307 -7.56 9.58 -13.71
CA THR A 307 -8.10 10.01 -15.00
C THR A 307 -7.02 10.12 -16.07
N GLU A 308 -5.81 10.56 -15.69
CA GLU A 308 -4.70 10.80 -16.61
C GLU A 308 -3.79 9.57 -16.82
N LEU A 309 -3.92 8.52 -16.00
CA LEU A 309 -3.12 7.28 -16.17
C LEU A 309 -3.26 6.66 -17.56
N PRO A 310 -4.44 6.50 -18.16
CA PRO A 310 -4.57 5.99 -19.52
C PRO A 310 -3.89 6.89 -20.56
N GLU A 311 -3.96 8.21 -20.40
CA GLU A 311 -3.34 9.17 -21.30
C GLU A 311 -1.80 9.10 -21.21
N LEU A 312 -1.27 8.91 -20.00
CA LEU A 312 0.16 8.66 -19.76
C LEU A 312 0.60 7.33 -20.39
N ALA A 313 -0.17 6.26 -20.18
CA ALA A 313 0.14 4.92 -20.70
C ALA A 313 0.21 4.88 -22.23
N TYR A 314 -0.69 5.61 -22.93
CA TYR A 314 -0.70 5.72 -24.37
C TYR A 314 0.22 6.81 -24.93
N ALA A 315 1.02 7.46 -24.07
CA ALA A 315 1.89 8.59 -24.42
C ALA A 315 1.14 9.75 -25.13
N ASN A 316 -0.16 9.94 -24.80
CA ASN A 316 -0.94 11.09 -25.24
C ASN A 316 -0.56 12.36 -24.49
N ILE A 317 0.01 12.21 -23.29
CA ILE A 317 0.63 13.26 -22.50
C ILE A 317 2.03 12.85 -22.07
N THR A 318 2.90 13.82 -21.87
CA THR A 318 4.26 13.58 -21.36
C THR A 318 4.25 13.41 -19.84
N PRO A 319 5.30 12.79 -19.26
CA PRO A 319 5.48 12.76 -17.80
C PRO A 319 5.43 14.15 -17.14
N GLU A 320 6.05 15.16 -17.76
CA GLU A 320 6.00 16.55 -17.29
C GLU A 320 4.58 17.12 -17.29
N GLU A 321 3.81 16.89 -18.36
CA GLU A 321 2.41 17.31 -18.45
C GLU A 321 1.55 16.61 -17.41
N PHE A 322 1.79 15.32 -17.15
CA PHE A 322 1.11 14.57 -16.09
C PHE A 322 1.37 15.20 -14.72
N CYS A 323 2.63 15.46 -14.35
CA CYS A 323 3.01 16.09 -13.08
C CYS A 323 2.42 17.51 -12.95
N THR A 324 2.38 18.27 -14.05
CA THR A 324 1.77 19.60 -14.09
C THR A 324 0.27 19.53 -13.78
N LYS A 325 -0.46 18.57 -14.38
CA LYS A 325 -1.90 18.37 -14.09
C LYS A 325 -2.17 18.02 -12.63
N LEU A 326 -1.31 17.19 -12.01
CA LEU A 326 -1.41 16.89 -10.58
C LEU A 326 -1.19 18.16 -9.72
N SER A 327 -0.19 18.96 -10.04
CA SER A 327 0.09 20.23 -9.36
C SER A 327 -1.07 21.23 -9.51
N GLU A 328 -1.62 21.37 -10.70
CA GLU A 328 -2.80 22.22 -10.95
C GLU A 328 -4.04 21.74 -10.17
N ALA A 329 -4.23 20.42 -10.03
CA ALA A 329 -5.28 19.86 -9.20
C ALA A 329 -5.08 20.21 -7.73
N ALA A 330 -3.86 20.04 -7.20
CA ALA A 330 -3.54 20.34 -5.82
C ALA A 330 -3.77 21.82 -5.46
N GLN A 331 -3.51 22.76 -6.38
CA GLN A 331 -3.68 24.21 -6.17
C GLN A 331 -5.16 24.65 -6.10
N LYS A 332 -6.11 23.76 -6.35
CA LYS A 332 -7.57 24.07 -6.29
C LYS A 332 -8.17 23.79 -4.90
N ASN A 333 -7.37 23.36 -3.91
CA ASN A 333 -7.83 23.03 -2.54
C ASN A 333 -7.68 24.17 -1.54
#